data_5ff26b8b7f0e27959036a69705e80836
#
_entry.id   5ff26b8b7f0e27959036a69705e80836
#
_cell.length_a   1.000
_cell.length_b   1.000
_cell.length_c   1.000
_cell.angle_alpha   90.00
_cell.angle_beta   90.00
_cell.angle_gamma   90.00
#
_symmetry.space_group_name_H-M   'P 1'
#
loop_
_entity.id
_entity.type
_entity.pdbx_description
1 polymer ?
#
loop_
_entity_poly.entity_id
_entity_poly.type
_entity_poly.pdbx_seq_one_letter_code
_entity_poly.pdbx_strand_id
1 'polypeptide(L)'
;HTFFTTSYLTTQQVTNKQLPPNVGVIVSAIDYPLRRTDGKDEQDKKFAEQLDNWKKETNNIYIWDYINNFDDYLTPFPILKIAQQRLQLFKQHGASGIFFNGSGYSYSSFDEMRTFVLSALLINPELTVDELIKSYFNQEYPVSKKWLYDYYTELENNAQSGKRLGLYAGIRESEKGFLYPEKFIKFYDEMGDFVSEAKGKERKKLHELQTALSFTRMELARDHSFDAYGYAKRNGKDIQPLPQARKWVTQLKEHQAFAGMEYYNESAYEIDYYIKEWEQYILASDIKKSLFLGMHPSATPKLNKNDSKKLTDGTHGLPGDYHCGWVIIPGEECTINLPVKGLNASGTFYISFLNLPRHRIYAPQQVQLLKDGVAYKTIDLKPEDSPEKGEMMKATVPADLNGTEQLSIKISCLKKPGTQMGIDEIAFIP
;
A
#
# COMPACT_ATOMS: atom_id res chain seq x y z
N HIS A 1 -10.73 20.64 34.33
CA HIS A 1 -10.77 19.70 33.18
C HIS A 1 -10.88 20.51 31.90
N THR A 2 -10.11 20.16 30.87
CA THR A 2 -10.23 20.69 29.53
C THR A 2 -10.98 19.68 28.68
N PHE A 3 -11.97 20.16 27.93
CA PHE A 3 -12.74 19.36 26.97
C PHE A 3 -12.26 19.69 25.56
N PHE A 4 -12.29 18.73 24.66
CA PHE A 4 -11.91 18.95 23.28
C PHE A 4 -13.06 18.58 22.34
N THR A 5 -13.29 19.42 21.33
CA THR A 5 -14.04 19.06 20.13
C THR A 5 -13.05 18.71 19.00
N THR A 6 -13.54 18.07 17.95
CA THR A 6 -12.71 17.73 16.78
C THR A 6 -13.02 18.65 15.60
N SER A 7 -11.98 19.07 14.89
CA SER A 7 -12.08 19.71 13.58
C SER A 7 -11.72 18.67 12.51
N TYR A 8 -12.74 17.96 12.02
CA TYR A 8 -12.60 16.86 11.07
C TYR A 8 -13.86 16.70 10.21
N LEU A 9 -13.72 16.46 8.92
CA LEU A 9 -14.83 16.32 7.96
C LEU A 9 -15.84 17.49 8.06
N THR A 10 -17.06 17.20 8.48
CA THR A 10 -18.15 18.17 8.57
C THR A 10 -17.94 19.23 9.66
N THR A 11 -17.03 18.99 10.60
CA THR A 11 -16.73 19.90 11.73
C THR A 11 -15.44 20.71 11.51
N GLN A 12 -14.87 20.73 10.30
CA GLN A 12 -13.64 21.48 10.01
C GLN A 12 -13.79 22.99 10.13
N GLN A 13 -14.99 23.53 9.88
CA GLN A 13 -15.23 24.96 9.91
C GLN A 13 -15.40 25.46 11.36
N VAL A 14 -14.82 26.64 11.61
CA VAL A 14 -14.98 27.36 12.88
C VAL A 14 -16.43 27.83 13.05
N THR A 15 -16.86 27.99 14.32
CA THR A 15 -18.23 28.41 14.66
C THR A 15 -18.43 29.92 14.63
N ASN A 16 -17.32 30.69 14.52
CA ASN A 16 -17.27 32.15 14.69
C ASN A 16 -17.76 32.64 16.07
N LYS A 17 -17.56 31.78 17.09
CA LYS A 17 -17.87 32.10 18.49
C LYS A 17 -16.70 31.71 19.37
N GLN A 18 -16.34 32.60 20.27
CA GLN A 18 -15.30 32.26 21.26
C GLN A 18 -15.74 31.08 22.15
N LEU A 19 -14.91 30.07 22.22
CA LEU A 19 -15.17 28.90 23.06
C LEU A 19 -14.88 29.20 24.54
N PRO A 20 -15.52 28.51 25.49
CA PRO A 20 -15.17 28.62 26.90
C PRO A 20 -13.68 28.33 27.13
N PRO A 21 -13.05 28.95 28.13
CA PRO A 21 -11.59 28.82 28.37
C PRO A 21 -11.11 27.38 28.59
N ASN A 22 -12.02 26.50 29.02
CA ASN A 22 -11.75 25.08 29.24
C ASN A 22 -12.15 24.19 28.05
N VAL A 23 -12.43 24.78 26.88
CA VAL A 23 -12.73 24.03 25.66
C VAL A 23 -11.64 24.27 24.62
N GLY A 24 -11.10 23.20 24.10
CA GLY A 24 -10.11 23.21 23.02
C GLY A 24 -10.61 22.50 21.77
N VAL A 25 -9.76 22.49 20.76
CA VAL A 25 -10.00 21.81 19.48
C VAL A 25 -8.85 20.87 19.15
N ILE A 26 -9.18 19.68 18.65
CA ILE A 26 -8.23 18.76 18.01
C ILE A 26 -8.45 18.88 16.50
N VAL A 27 -7.46 19.46 15.80
CA VAL A 27 -7.51 19.64 14.35
C VAL A 27 -6.86 18.45 13.67
N SER A 28 -7.63 17.72 12.86
CA SER A 28 -7.11 16.61 12.06
C SER A 28 -6.31 17.14 10.87
N ALA A 29 -5.09 16.65 10.71
CA ALA A 29 -4.22 16.97 9.59
C ALA A 29 -4.26 15.91 8.48
N ILE A 30 -5.28 15.04 8.43
CA ILE A 30 -5.38 13.94 7.45
C ILE A 30 -5.41 14.43 5.99
N ASP A 31 -6.05 15.57 5.75
CA ASP A 31 -6.16 16.19 4.42
C ASP A 31 -4.96 17.09 4.09
N TYR A 32 -4.09 17.36 5.08
CA TYR A 32 -2.88 18.14 4.87
C TYR A 32 -1.76 17.22 4.35
N PRO A 33 -1.27 17.43 3.11
CA PRO A 33 -0.38 16.48 2.46
C PRO A 33 0.91 16.19 3.23
N LEU A 34 1.27 14.92 3.36
CA LEU A 34 2.58 14.51 3.88
C LEU A 34 3.65 14.73 2.81
N ARG A 35 4.26 15.89 2.80
CA ARG A 35 5.35 16.26 1.91
C ARG A 35 6.17 17.37 2.54
N ARG A 36 7.34 17.62 1.96
CA ARG A 36 8.11 18.81 2.30
C ARG A 36 7.22 20.05 2.22
N THR A 37 7.28 20.88 3.27
CA THR A 37 6.60 22.17 3.32
C THR A 37 7.60 23.30 3.53
N ASP A 38 7.38 24.45 2.88
CA ASP A 38 8.09 25.70 3.13
C ASP A 38 7.12 26.81 3.59
N GLY A 39 5.86 26.46 3.85
CA GLY A 39 4.80 27.37 4.28
C GLY A 39 4.29 28.30 3.18
N LYS A 40 4.70 28.14 1.93
CA LYS A 40 4.41 29.11 0.85
C LYS A 40 3.37 28.64 -0.16
N ASP A 41 3.19 27.33 -0.29
CA ASP A 41 2.19 26.84 -1.24
C ASP A 41 0.75 27.03 -0.73
N GLU A 42 -0.20 26.79 -1.63
CA GLU A 42 -1.62 27.05 -1.36
C GLU A 42 -2.18 26.15 -0.23
N GLN A 43 -1.74 24.90 -0.15
CA GLN A 43 -2.24 23.97 0.86
C GLN A 43 -1.63 24.26 2.24
N ASP A 44 -0.35 24.66 2.28
CA ASP A 44 0.30 25.12 3.50
C ASP A 44 -0.42 26.35 4.07
N LYS A 45 -0.70 27.33 3.20
CA LYS A 45 -1.45 28.55 3.56
C LYS A 45 -2.87 28.23 4.03
N LYS A 46 -3.57 27.33 3.33
CA LYS A 46 -4.93 26.92 3.71
C LYS A 46 -4.97 26.28 5.09
N PHE A 47 -4.01 25.39 5.39
CA PHE A 47 -3.94 24.74 6.68
C PHE A 47 -3.55 25.72 7.79
N ALA A 48 -2.57 26.59 7.52
CA ALA A 48 -2.19 27.69 8.42
C ALA A 48 -3.37 28.61 8.75
N GLU A 49 -4.14 29.02 7.72
CA GLU A 49 -5.36 29.84 7.88
C GLU A 49 -6.43 29.12 8.72
N GLN A 50 -6.60 27.80 8.55
CA GLN A 50 -7.49 27.01 9.40
C GLN A 50 -7.08 27.08 10.87
N LEU A 51 -5.78 26.97 11.19
CA LEU A 51 -5.29 27.08 12.55
C LEU A 51 -5.46 28.52 13.10
N ASP A 52 -5.15 29.53 12.30
CA ASP A 52 -5.33 30.94 12.68
C ASP A 52 -6.80 31.28 12.96
N ASN A 53 -7.73 30.66 12.24
CA ASN A 53 -9.16 30.83 12.49
C ASN A 53 -9.57 30.17 13.82
N TRP A 54 -9.11 28.95 14.11
CA TRP A 54 -9.34 28.32 15.40
C TRP A 54 -8.72 29.09 16.57
N LYS A 55 -7.55 29.72 16.34
CA LYS A 55 -6.88 30.56 17.35
C LYS A 55 -7.72 31.76 17.79
N LYS A 56 -8.64 32.25 16.96
CA LYS A 56 -9.58 33.30 17.34
C LYS A 56 -10.66 32.81 18.30
N GLU A 57 -10.95 31.51 18.32
CA GLU A 57 -12.01 30.90 19.14
C GLU A 57 -11.48 30.24 20.42
N THR A 58 -10.25 29.70 20.42
CA THR A 58 -9.63 29.06 21.58
C THR A 58 -8.12 29.14 21.55
N ASN A 59 -7.49 29.14 22.73
CA ASN A 59 -6.03 29.01 22.88
C ASN A 59 -5.58 27.55 23.03
N ASN A 60 -6.51 26.60 23.12
CA ASN A 60 -6.23 25.19 23.32
C ASN A 60 -6.36 24.44 21.98
N ILE A 61 -5.35 24.55 21.09
CA ILE A 61 -5.33 23.91 19.79
C ILE A 61 -4.37 22.72 19.85
N TYR A 62 -4.89 21.55 19.59
CA TYR A 62 -4.12 20.32 19.44
C TYR A 62 -4.23 19.83 17.99
N ILE A 63 -3.16 19.18 17.51
CA ILE A 63 -3.12 18.61 16.17
C ILE A 63 -3.17 17.08 16.27
N TRP A 64 -3.96 16.45 15.44
CA TRP A 64 -3.91 15.02 15.19
C TRP A 64 -3.23 14.83 13.85
N ASP A 65 -1.94 14.48 13.88
CA ASP A 65 -1.13 14.27 12.68
C ASP A 65 -0.79 12.80 12.45
N TYR A 66 -0.40 12.47 11.24
CA TYR A 66 -0.20 11.12 10.76
C TYR A 66 1.25 10.96 10.31
N ILE A 67 1.91 9.88 10.74
CA ILE A 67 3.35 9.70 10.55
C ILE A 67 3.73 8.34 9.93
N ASN A 68 2.77 7.63 9.35
CA ASN A 68 3.03 6.34 8.74
C ASN A 68 2.14 6.07 7.52
N ASN A 69 2.49 5.04 6.75
CA ASN A 69 1.60 4.41 5.78
C ASN A 69 0.78 3.33 6.50
N PHE A 70 -0.54 3.48 6.53
CA PHE A 70 -1.45 2.59 7.29
C PHE A 70 -1.76 1.28 6.55
N ASP A 71 -1.53 1.22 5.24
CA ASP A 71 -1.64 -0.03 4.48
C ASP A 71 -0.37 -0.88 4.54
N ASP A 72 0.76 -0.29 4.96
CA ASP A 72 2.04 -0.98 5.07
C ASP A 72 2.94 -0.33 6.14
N TYR A 73 2.99 -0.95 7.31
CA TYR A 73 3.88 -0.52 8.40
C TYR A 73 5.32 -1.01 8.25
N LEU A 74 5.56 -1.99 7.38
CA LEU A 74 6.84 -2.69 7.31
C LEU A 74 7.81 -2.07 6.29
N THR A 75 7.30 -1.41 5.24
CA THR A 75 8.17 -0.62 4.36
C THR A 75 8.67 0.62 5.09
N PRO A 76 9.98 0.92 5.08
CA PRO A 76 10.52 2.12 5.72
C PRO A 76 9.81 3.39 5.25
N PHE A 77 9.39 4.24 6.18
CA PHE A 77 8.64 5.46 5.90
C PHE A 77 9.38 6.70 6.40
N PRO A 78 10.05 7.47 5.49
CA PRO A 78 10.89 8.61 5.86
C PRO A 78 10.07 9.87 6.09
N ILE A 79 9.67 10.07 7.35
CA ILE A 79 8.74 11.14 7.75
C ILE A 79 9.39 12.24 8.61
N LEU A 80 10.60 12.02 9.13
CA LEU A 80 11.12 12.83 10.22
C LEU A 80 11.38 14.29 9.82
N LYS A 81 12.00 14.53 8.67
CA LYS A 81 12.25 15.91 8.18
C LYS A 81 10.93 16.60 7.81
N ILE A 82 9.97 15.86 7.29
CA ILE A 82 8.63 16.39 6.99
C ILE A 82 7.89 16.70 8.29
N ALA A 83 7.91 15.80 9.27
CA ALA A 83 7.29 16.02 10.58
C ALA A 83 7.89 17.24 11.31
N GLN A 84 9.21 17.43 11.24
CA GLN A 84 9.86 18.62 11.79
C GLN A 84 9.30 19.92 11.18
N GLN A 85 9.23 20.00 9.86
CA GLN A 85 8.71 21.17 9.15
C GLN A 85 7.25 21.44 9.52
N ARG A 86 6.44 20.38 9.63
CA ARG A 86 5.04 20.48 10.06
C ARG A 86 4.93 20.94 11.51
N LEU A 87 5.76 20.42 12.43
CA LEU A 87 5.81 20.87 13.83
C LEU A 87 6.14 22.37 13.94
N GLN A 88 7.11 22.85 13.16
CA GLN A 88 7.46 24.28 13.10
C GLN A 88 6.27 25.12 12.62
N LEU A 89 5.59 24.70 11.54
CA LEU A 89 4.40 25.36 11.04
C LEU A 89 3.27 25.39 12.09
N PHE A 90 2.97 24.25 12.71
CA PHE A 90 1.90 24.15 13.70
C PHE A 90 2.18 25.04 14.93
N LYS A 91 3.41 25.03 15.43
CA LYS A 91 3.85 25.88 16.53
C LYS A 91 3.72 27.36 16.18
N GLN A 92 4.12 27.77 14.98
CA GLN A 92 4.02 29.14 14.49
C GLN A 92 2.55 29.61 14.48
N HIS A 93 1.61 28.75 14.14
CA HIS A 93 0.18 29.04 14.08
C HIS A 93 -0.60 28.71 15.37
N GLY A 94 0.11 28.53 16.50
CA GLY A 94 -0.50 28.50 17.83
C GLY A 94 -0.95 27.14 18.32
N ALA A 95 -0.53 26.05 17.70
CA ALA A 95 -0.76 24.71 18.25
C ALA A 95 -0.05 24.56 19.60
N SER A 96 -0.78 24.07 20.60
CA SER A 96 -0.31 23.85 21.98
C SER A 96 0.18 22.43 22.20
N GLY A 97 -0.21 21.50 21.36
CA GLY A 97 0.17 20.10 21.45
C GLY A 97 -0.15 19.33 20.17
N ILE A 98 0.39 18.13 20.08
CA ILE A 98 0.20 17.25 18.93
C ILE A 98 0.08 15.80 19.40
N PHE A 99 -0.74 15.03 18.69
CA PHE A 99 -0.77 13.59 18.72
C PHE A 99 -0.31 13.06 17.36
N PHE A 100 0.77 12.30 17.35
CA PHE A 100 1.23 11.57 16.17
C PHE A 100 0.58 10.20 16.10
N ASN A 101 -0.22 9.97 15.07
CA ASN A 101 -0.84 8.68 14.79
C ASN A 101 0.04 7.89 13.83
N GLY A 102 0.40 6.63 14.18
CA GLY A 102 1.03 5.71 13.27
C GLY A 102 2.36 5.11 13.70
N SER A 103 2.32 4.14 14.62
CA SER A 103 3.48 3.29 14.94
C SER A 103 3.26 1.81 14.63
N GLY A 104 2.11 1.42 14.06
CA GLY A 104 1.73 0.01 13.87
C GLY A 104 1.14 -0.63 15.13
N TYR A 105 0.76 -1.90 15.04
CA TYR A 105 0.22 -2.66 16.18
C TYR A 105 1.33 -3.12 17.14
N SER A 106 2.35 -3.79 16.62
CA SER A 106 3.47 -4.29 17.39
C SER A 106 4.82 -3.76 16.89
N TYR A 107 4.90 -3.41 15.61
CA TYR A 107 6.12 -2.93 14.99
C TYR A 107 5.82 -2.11 13.72
N SER A 108 6.66 -1.12 13.46
CA SER A 108 6.85 -0.53 12.14
C SER A 108 8.33 -0.26 11.90
N SER A 109 8.76 -0.25 10.63
CA SER A 109 10.18 -0.10 10.31
C SER A 109 10.79 1.14 10.92
N PHE A 110 11.86 0.97 11.69
CA PHE A 110 12.59 2.02 12.40
C PHE A 110 11.76 2.78 13.48
N ASP A 111 10.70 2.18 14.03
CA ASP A 111 9.77 2.86 14.94
C ASP A 111 10.41 3.40 16.22
N GLU A 112 11.31 2.65 16.87
CA GLU A 112 12.03 3.14 18.05
C GLU A 112 12.88 4.39 17.73
N MET A 113 13.61 4.36 16.59
CA MET A 113 14.41 5.49 16.15
C MET A 113 13.53 6.70 15.81
N ARG A 114 12.42 6.48 15.08
CA ARG A 114 11.45 7.54 14.77
C ARG A 114 10.84 8.12 16.05
N THR A 115 10.46 7.28 17.00
CA THR A 115 9.92 7.71 18.30
C THR A 115 10.93 8.55 19.08
N PHE A 116 12.20 8.13 19.11
CA PHE A 116 13.28 8.91 19.74
C PHE A 116 13.42 10.30 19.11
N VAL A 117 13.51 10.38 17.80
CA VAL A 117 13.67 11.65 17.07
C VAL A 117 12.44 12.54 17.23
N LEU A 118 11.22 12.01 17.04
CA LEU A 118 9.99 12.77 17.20
C LEU A 118 9.81 13.30 18.62
N SER A 119 10.16 12.51 19.64
CA SER A 119 10.11 12.95 21.04
C SER A 119 11.05 14.13 21.29
N ALA A 120 12.27 14.11 20.73
CA ALA A 120 13.20 15.23 20.83
C ALA A 120 12.68 16.49 20.10
N LEU A 121 12.09 16.32 18.92
CA LEU A 121 11.50 17.41 18.13
C LEU A 121 10.26 18.03 18.80
N LEU A 122 9.47 17.24 19.54
CA LEU A 122 8.36 17.76 20.35
C LEU A 122 8.84 18.71 21.46
N ILE A 123 10.01 18.45 22.02
CA ILE A 123 10.63 19.35 23.02
C ILE A 123 11.21 20.57 22.33
N ASN A 124 11.98 20.36 21.26
CA ASN A 124 12.62 21.45 20.50
C ASN A 124 12.62 21.13 18.99
N PRO A 125 11.71 21.70 18.19
CA PRO A 125 11.62 21.45 16.76
C PRO A 125 12.78 22.06 15.95
N GLU A 126 13.72 22.78 16.56
CA GLU A 126 14.90 23.36 15.90
C GLU A 126 16.12 22.42 15.92
N LEU A 127 16.02 21.25 16.57
CA LEU A 127 17.10 20.25 16.58
C LEU A 127 17.31 19.67 15.18
N THR A 128 18.56 19.31 14.89
CA THR A 128 18.93 18.73 13.59
C THR A 128 18.52 17.26 13.53
N VAL A 129 17.60 16.91 12.64
CA VAL A 129 17.10 15.53 12.47
C VAL A 129 18.23 14.54 12.22
N ASP A 130 19.16 14.86 11.31
CA ASP A 130 20.27 13.96 10.97
C ASP A 130 21.20 13.69 12.19
N GLU A 131 21.40 14.68 13.07
CA GLU A 131 22.18 14.49 14.31
C GLU A 131 21.44 13.61 15.31
N LEU A 132 20.12 13.76 15.41
CA LEU A 132 19.30 12.91 16.27
C LEU A 132 19.31 11.46 15.79
N ILE A 133 19.14 11.21 14.49
CA ILE A 133 19.23 9.89 13.87
C ILE A 133 20.61 9.26 14.15
N LYS A 134 21.68 10.04 13.94
CA LYS A 134 23.05 9.61 14.20
C LYS A 134 23.29 9.27 15.66
N SER A 135 22.76 10.08 16.58
CA SER A 135 22.85 9.85 18.02
C SER A 135 22.19 8.55 18.42
N TYR A 136 20.96 8.29 17.91
CA TYR A 136 20.25 7.05 18.18
C TYR A 136 21.00 5.83 17.70
N PHE A 137 21.44 5.80 16.42
CA PHE A 137 22.17 4.65 15.90
C PHE A 137 23.52 4.44 16.58
N ASN A 138 24.22 5.50 16.96
CA ASN A 138 25.48 5.36 17.73
C ASN A 138 25.27 4.69 19.09
N GLN A 139 24.12 4.94 19.73
CA GLN A 139 23.80 4.39 21.06
C GLN A 139 23.28 2.96 20.97
N GLU A 140 22.38 2.67 20.04
CA GLU A 140 21.61 1.43 20.01
C GLU A 140 22.17 0.36 19.07
N TYR A 141 23.05 0.74 18.11
CA TYR A 141 23.56 -0.14 17.06
C TYR A 141 25.09 -0.08 16.93
N PRO A 142 25.85 -0.60 17.90
CA PRO A 142 27.31 -0.52 17.92
C PRO A 142 28.01 -1.03 16.66
N VAL A 143 27.50 -2.11 16.05
CA VAL A 143 28.07 -2.75 14.85
C VAL A 143 27.55 -2.12 13.57
N SER A 144 26.26 -1.91 13.44
CA SER A 144 25.59 -1.51 12.18
C SER A 144 25.26 -0.02 12.05
N LYS A 145 25.65 0.81 13.05
CA LYS A 145 25.29 2.25 13.15
C LYS A 145 25.49 3.06 11.89
N LYS A 146 26.66 2.92 11.25
CA LYS A 146 26.96 3.73 10.06
C LYS A 146 26.13 3.31 8.85
N TRP A 147 25.98 2.01 8.66
CA TRP A 147 25.21 1.42 7.57
C TRP A 147 23.73 1.80 7.69
N LEU A 148 23.12 1.71 8.89
CA LEU A 148 21.74 2.13 9.14
C LEU A 148 21.55 3.64 8.97
N TYR A 149 22.48 4.45 9.48
CA TYR A 149 22.45 5.91 9.36
C TYR A 149 22.49 6.35 7.92
N ASP A 150 23.44 5.83 7.13
CA ASP A 150 23.62 6.20 5.74
C ASP A 150 22.35 5.89 4.91
N TYR A 151 21.77 4.69 5.12
CA TYR A 151 20.57 4.28 4.41
C TYR A 151 19.35 5.12 4.81
N TYR A 152 19.06 5.24 6.11
CA TYR A 152 17.87 5.96 6.55
C TYR A 152 17.93 7.46 6.22
N THR A 153 19.11 8.08 6.35
CA THR A 153 19.31 9.49 5.96
C THR A 153 19.13 9.69 4.44
N GLU A 154 19.55 8.72 3.62
CA GLU A 154 19.27 8.75 2.18
C GLU A 154 17.76 8.73 1.90
N LEU A 155 16.99 7.87 2.58
CA LEU A 155 15.53 7.85 2.45
C LEU A 155 14.90 9.20 2.83
N GLU A 156 15.29 9.78 3.97
CA GLU A 156 14.80 11.10 4.42
C GLU A 156 15.12 12.21 3.40
N ASN A 157 16.30 12.17 2.80
CA ASN A 157 16.68 13.14 1.76
C ASN A 157 15.87 12.96 0.47
N ASN A 158 15.62 11.72 0.05
CA ASN A 158 14.79 11.42 -1.11
C ASN A 158 13.35 11.93 -0.92
N ALA A 159 12.79 11.78 0.27
CA ALA A 159 11.45 12.27 0.62
C ALA A 159 11.32 13.81 0.55
N GLN A 160 12.45 14.55 0.59
CA GLN A 160 12.44 16.01 0.43
C GLN A 160 12.23 16.47 -1.02
N SER A 161 12.00 15.57 -1.97
CA SER A 161 11.71 15.89 -3.39
C SER A 161 10.42 16.70 -3.60
N GLY A 162 9.59 16.86 -2.56
CA GLY A 162 8.29 17.55 -2.62
C GLY A 162 7.13 16.67 -3.08
N LYS A 163 7.37 15.41 -3.40
CA LYS A 163 6.30 14.45 -3.67
C LYS A 163 5.58 14.10 -2.37
N ARG A 164 4.27 13.89 -2.48
CA ARG A 164 3.44 13.48 -1.35
C ARG A 164 3.76 12.03 -0.97
N LEU A 165 3.94 11.76 0.32
CA LEU A 165 3.91 10.43 0.89
C LEU A 165 2.46 10.01 1.10
N GLY A 166 2.10 8.78 0.71
CA GLY A 166 0.74 8.25 0.89
C GLY A 166 0.52 7.75 2.30
N LEU A 167 -0.63 8.10 2.89
CA LEU A 167 -1.10 7.49 4.15
C LEU A 167 -1.62 6.06 3.92
N TYR A 168 -2.10 5.80 2.72
CA TYR A 168 -2.62 4.52 2.25
C TYR A 168 -2.01 4.30 0.86
N ALA A 169 -0.85 3.66 0.82
CA ALA A 169 -0.05 3.57 -0.39
C ALA A 169 0.59 2.18 -0.54
N GLY A 170 0.65 1.70 -1.77
CA GLY A 170 1.42 0.51 -2.11
C GLY A 170 2.90 0.83 -2.34
N ILE A 171 3.68 -0.22 -2.58
CA ILE A 171 5.13 -0.12 -2.79
C ILE A 171 5.50 0.78 -3.99
N ARG A 172 4.68 0.83 -5.04
CA ARG A 172 4.89 1.66 -6.24
C ARG A 172 4.90 3.16 -5.93
N GLU A 173 4.08 3.61 -4.99
CA GLU A 173 4.08 5.01 -4.54
C GLU A 173 5.35 5.32 -3.76
N SER A 174 5.83 4.38 -2.94
CA SER A 174 7.10 4.48 -2.23
C SER A 174 8.29 4.58 -3.19
N GLU A 175 8.32 3.77 -4.24
CA GLU A 175 9.34 3.84 -5.30
C GLU A 175 9.35 5.18 -6.04
N LYS A 176 8.18 5.71 -6.37
CA LYS A 176 8.08 7.04 -7.00
C LYS A 176 8.51 8.16 -6.08
N GLY A 177 8.38 7.98 -4.77
CA GLY A 177 8.64 8.98 -3.74
C GLY A 177 10.08 9.01 -3.25
N PHE A 178 10.54 7.90 -2.69
CA PHE A 178 11.76 7.86 -1.90
C PHE A 178 12.54 6.53 -1.94
N LEU A 179 11.88 5.40 -2.24
CA LEU A 179 12.48 4.07 -2.22
C LEU A 179 13.03 3.71 -3.60
N TYR A 180 14.35 3.76 -3.76
CA TYR A 180 14.98 3.31 -5.01
C TYR A 180 15.28 1.81 -4.95
N PRO A 181 14.68 0.97 -5.83
CA PRO A 181 14.80 -0.49 -5.77
C PRO A 181 16.23 -1.01 -5.65
N GLU A 182 17.13 -0.49 -6.48
CA GLU A 182 18.54 -0.92 -6.46
C GLU A 182 19.23 -0.65 -5.12
N LYS A 183 18.99 0.53 -4.53
CA LYS A 183 19.54 0.92 -3.23
C LYS A 183 18.97 0.09 -2.09
N PHE A 184 17.65 -0.12 -2.13
CA PHE A 184 16.95 -0.95 -1.16
C PHE A 184 17.45 -2.41 -1.19
N ILE A 185 17.55 -3.01 -2.39
CA ILE A 185 17.99 -4.40 -2.54
C ILE A 185 19.42 -4.57 -2.04
N LYS A 186 20.31 -3.64 -2.38
CA LYS A 186 21.67 -3.65 -1.84
C LYS A 186 21.69 -3.62 -0.32
N PHE A 187 20.94 -2.70 0.28
CA PHE A 187 20.82 -2.59 1.72
C PHE A 187 20.25 -3.88 2.36
N TYR A 188 19.21 -4.46 1.74
CA TYR A 188 18.61 -5.70 2.22
C TYR A 188 19.59 -6.89 2.12
N ASP A 189 20.34 -7.01 1.05
CA ASP A 189 21.29 -8.11 0.83
C ASP A 189 22.46 -8.08 1.83
N GLU A 190 22.89 -6.87 2.25
CA GLU A 190 23.95 -6.68 3.25
C GLU A 190 23.48 -6.99 4.69
N MET A 191 22.17 -7.01 4.94
CA MET A 191 21.58 -7.15 6.30
C MET A 191 22.03 -8.42 7.03
N GLY A 192 22.12 -9.54 6.29
CA GLY A 192 22.51 -10.84 6.87
C GLY A 192 23.88 -10.81 7.56
N ASP A 193 24.83 -10.10 7.02
CA ASP A 193 26.18 -9.94 7.57
C ASP A 193 26.11 -9.21 8.92
N PHE A 194 25.41 -8.06 8.96
CA PHE A 194 25.22 -7.29 10.20
C PHE A 194 24.48 -8.06 11.28
N VAL A 195 23.43 -8.82 10.91
CA VAL A 195 22.71 -9.69 11.86
C VAL A 195 23.64 -10.75 12.44
N SER A 196 24.55 -11.31 11.64
CA SER A 196 25.49 -12.35 12.10
C SER A 196 26.55 -11.81 13.07
N GLU A 197 27.00 -10.57 12.86
CA GLU A 197 28.04 -9.92 13.68
C GLU A 197 27.47 -9.32 14.99
N ALA A 198 26.23 -8.80 14.93
CA ALA A 198 25.59 -8.16 16.07
C ALA A 198 25.27 -9.14 17.20
N LYS A 199 25.19 -8.61 18.43
CA LYS A 199 24.88 -9.37 19.65
C LYS A 199 23.81 -8.67 20.50
N GLY A 200 23.19 -9.44 21.40
CA GLY A 200 22.26 -8.93 22.40
C GLY A 200 21.09 -8.13 21.80
N LYS A 201 20.88 -6.92 22.31
CA LYS A 201 19.74 -6.08 21.88
C LYS A 201 19.83 -5.66 20.41
N GLU A 202 21.03 -5.31 19.93
CA GLU A 202 21.21 -4.92 18.53
C GLU A 202 20.78 -6.04 17.58
N ARG A 203 21.22 -7.27 17.85
CA ARG A 203 20.84 -8.43 17.02
C ARG A 203 19.33 -8.64 17.00
N LYS A 204 18.65 -8.50 18.14
CA LYS A 204 17.18 -8.60 18.19
C LYS A 204 16.52 -7.54 17.31
N LYS A 205 16.90 -6.26 17.45
CA LYS A 205 16.38 -5.16 16.65
C LYS A 205 16.65 -5.35 15.15
N LEU A 206 17.83 -5.85 14.79
CA LEU A 206 18.15 -6.18 13.39
C LEU A 206 17.30 -7.33 12.85
N HIS A 207 16.93 -8.32 13.63
CA HIS A 207 15.99 -9.36 13.21
C HIS A 207 14.58 -8.81 12.97
N GLU A 208 14.11 -7.91 13.83
CA GLU A 208 12.83 -7.23 13.63
C GLU A 208 12.84 -6.43 12.33
N LEU A 209 13.88 -5.63 12.11
CA LEU A 209 14.05 -4.88 10.86
C LEU A 209 14.18 -5.81 9.65
N GLN A 210 14.94 -6.91 9.76
CA GLN A 210 15.09 -7.89 8.69
C GLN A 210 13.76 -8.51 8.28
N THR A 211 12.86 -8.78 9.22
CA THR A 211 11.51 -9.27 8.93
C THR A 211 10.74 -8.26 8.11
N ALA A 212 10.71 -7.00 8.55
CA ALA A 212 10.05 -5.92 7.84
C ALA A 212 10.60 -5.70 6.43
N LEU A 213 11.93 -5.70 6.29
CA LEU A 213 12.56 -5.55 4.97
C LEU A 213 12.39 -6.78 4.06
N SER A 214 12.21 -7.98 4.64
CA SER A 214 11.84 -9.17 3.85
C SER A 214 10.46 -9.03 3.24
N PHE A 215 9.49 -8.50 3.99
CA PHE A 215 8.18 -8.15 3.46
C PHE A 215 8.31 -7.10 2.34
N THR A 216 8.99 -5.98 2.58
CA THR A 216 9.24 -4.93 1.58
C THR A 216 9.89 -5.48 0.30
N ARG A 217 10.85 -6.43 0.44
CA ARG A 217 11.50 -7.09 -0.72
C ARG A 217 10.52 -7.90 -1.55
N MET A 218 9.57 -8.57 -0.89
CA MET A 218 8.53 -9.34 -1.55
C MET A 218 7.50 -8.43 -2.23
N GLU A 219 7.09 -7.33 -1.60
CA GLU A 219 6.21 -6.32 -2.21
C GLU A 219 6.85 -5.71 -3.46
N LEU A 220 8.12 -5.33 -3.39
CA LEU A 220 8.87 -4.85 -4.54
C LEU A 220 8.90 -5.89 -5.68
N ALA A 221 9.18 -7.16 -5.36
CA ALA A 221 9.20 -8.21 -6.36
C ALA A 221 7.83 -8.44 -7.02
N ARG A 222 6.76 -8.28 -6.27
CA ARG A 222 5.38 -8.41 -6.77
C ARG A 222 5.03 -7.28 -7.74
N ASP A 223 5.35 -6.04 -7.42
CA ASP A 223 5.07 -4.90 -8.30
C ASP A 223 5.86 -4.97 -9.62
N HIS A 224 7.10 -5.45 -9.55
CA HIS A 224 7.97 -5.61 -10.70
C HIS A 224 7.72 -6.88 -11.52
N SER A 225 7.06 -7.87 -10.99
CA SER A 225 6.65 -9.14 -11.62
C SER A 225 7.73 -9.83 -12.48
N PHE A 226 8.02 -9.33 -13.69
CA PHE A 226 8.88 -9.98 -14.70
C PHE A 226 10.19 -9.24 -15.01
N ASP A 227 10.40 -8.06 -14.45
CA ASP A 227 11.61 -7.29 -14.72
C ASP A 227 12.78 -7.66 -13.78
N ALA A 228 13.84 -6.84 -13.75
CA ALA A 228 15.06 -7.13 -13.01
C ALA A 228 14.86 -7.35 -11.51
N TYR A 229 13.82 -6.76 -10.92
CA TYR A 229 13.53 -6.85 -9.48
C TYR A 229 12.38 -7.81 -9.16
N GLY A 230 11.73 -8.36 -10.19
CA GLY A 230 10.54 -9.18 -10.10
C GLY A 230 10.76 -10.59 -9.56
N TYR A 231 9.66 -11.31 -9.39
CA TYR A 231 9.66 -12.67 -8.84
C TYR A 231 9.63 -13.78 -9.90
N ALA A 232 9.40 -13.47 -11.18
CA ALA A 232 9.24 -14.45 -12.24
C ALA A 232 9.98 -14.05 -13.53
N LYS A 233 10.17 -15.02 -14.40
CA LYS A 233 10.59 -14.81 -15.80
C LYS A 233 9.47 -15.21 -16.74
N ARG A 234 9.34 -14.47 -17.84
CA ARG A 234 8.38 -14.74 -18.89
C ARG A 234 9.10 -15.01 -20.21
N ASN A 235 8.91 -16.20 -20.76
CA ASN A 235 9.41 -16.63 -22.07
C ASN A 235 8.20 -16.92 -22.99
N GLY A 236 7.74 -15.90 -23.74
CA GLY A 236 6.52 -16.00 -24.55
C GLY A 236 5.29 -16.22 -23.66
N LYS A 237 4.68 -17.41 -23.75
CA LYS A 237 3.53 -17.82 -22.93
C LYS A 237 3.92 -18.67 -21.71
N ASP A 238 5.20 -18.86 -21.45
CA ASP A 238 5.69 -19.59 -20.28
C ASP A 238 6.12 -18.60 -19.18
N ILE A 239 5.49 -18.71 -18.01
CA ILE A 239 5.80 -17.90 -16.82
C ILE A 239 6.33 -18.84 -15.74
N GLN A 240 7.56 -18.59 -15.31
CA GLN A 240 8.22 -19.39 -14.29
C GLN A 240 8.66 -18.50 -13.12
N PRO A 241 8.16 -18.76 -11.89
CA PRO A 241 8.69 -18.11 -10.71
C PRO A 241 10.20 -18.39 -10.58
N LEU A 242 10.95 -17.37 -10.21
CA LEU A 242 12.36 -17.53 -9.90
C LEU A 242 12.52 -18.42 -8.67
N PRO A 243 13.55 -19.31 -8.61
CA PRO A 243 13.85 -20.06 -7.40
C PRO A 243 14.02 -19.18 -6.16
N GLN A 244 14.48 -17.95 -6.37
CA GLN A 244 14.64 -16.94 -5.35
C GLN A 244 13.30 -16.51 -4.69
N ALA A 245 12.20 -16.50 -5.43
CA ALA A 245 10.88 -16.15 -4.88
C ALA A 245 10.45 -17.12 -3.77
N ARG A 246 10.72 -18.43 -3.92
CA ARG A 246 10.46 -19.41 -2.87
C ARG A 246 11.37 -19.21 -1.66
N LYS A 247 12.62 -18.80 -1.88
CA LYS A 247 13.53 -18.46 -0.77
C LYS A 247 13.03 -17.28 0.03
N TRP A 248 12.54 -16.22 -0.61
CA TRP A 248 12.00 -15.05 0.09
C TRP A 248 10.83 -15.42 1.01
N VAL A 249 9.92 -16.28 0.54
CA VAL A 249 8.80 -16.76 1.37
C VAL A 249 9.34 -17.54 2.59
N THR A 250 10.30 -18.44 2.40
CA THR A 250 10.93 -19.19 3.50
C THR A 250 11.65 -18.25 4.47
N GLN A 251 12.42 -17.29 3.94
CA GLN A 251 13.14 -16.31 4.76
C GLN A 251 12.17 -15.44 5.58
N LEU A 252 11.08 -14.98 5.00
CA LEU A 252 10.09 -14.20 5.75
C LEU A 252 9.49 -15.01 6.90
N LYS A 253 9.17 -16.30 6.68
CA LYS A 253 8.71 -17.21 7.75
C LYS A 253 9.74 -17.35 8.88
N GLU A 254 10.99 -17.58 8.53
CA GLU A 254 12.08 -17.73 9.50
C GLU A 254 12.31 -16.42 10.28
N HIS A 255 12.38 -15.30 9.60
CA HIS A 255 12.59 -14.00 10.22
C HIS A 255 11.42 -13.61 11.14
N GLN A 256 10.18 -13.83 10.69
CA GLN A 256 8.99 -13.56 11.49
C GLN A 256 8.94 -14.40 12.77
N ALA A 257 9.25 -15.71 12.67
CA ALA A 257 9.29 -16.59 13.85
C ALA A 257 10.32 -16.11 14.88
N PHE A 258 11.42 -15.52 14.45
CA PHE A 258 12.44 -14.94 15.32
C PHE A 258 12.00 -13.60 15.96
N ALA A 259 11.36 -12.73 15.17
CA ALA A 259 10.98 -11.40 15.58
C ALA A 259 9.69 -11.37 16.41
N GLY A 260 8.81 -12.36 16.25
CA GLY A 260 7.48 -12.39 16.87
C GLY A 260 6.55 -11.30 16.32
N MET A 261 6.77 -10.86 15.08
CA MET A 261 5.88 -9.92 14.40
C MET A 261 4.62 -10.60 13.90
N GLU A 262 3.49 -9.93 14.06
CA GLU A 262 2.19 -10.53 13.75
C GLU A 262 1.51 -9.81 12.57
N TYR A 263 1.42 -8.47 12.61
CA TYR A 263 0.62 -7.67 11.69
C TYR A 263 1.47 -6.71 10.87
N TYR A 264 1.03 -6.43 9.61
CA TYR A 264 1.75 -5.52 8.73
C TYR A 264 1.00 -4.23 8.34
N ASN A 265 -0.32 -4.11 8.67
CA ASN A 265 -1.11 -2.92 8.36
C ASN A 265 -2.18 -2.60 9.42
N GLU A 266 -2.89 -1.48 9.26
CA GLU A 266 -3.92 -1.03 10.22
C GLU A 266 -5.14 -1.96 10.32
N SER A 267 -5.34 -2.81 9.31
CA SER A 267 -6.43 -3.79 9.26
C SER A 267 -6.12 -5.06 10.03
N ALA A 268 -5.01 -5.11 10.73
CA ALA A 268 -4.50 -6.30 11.42
C ALA A 268 -4.36 -7.50 10.47
N TYR A 269 -3.89 -7.27 9.23
CA TYR A 269 -3.53 -8.39 8.37
C TYR A 269 -2.23 -9.00 8.84
N GLU A 270 -2.27 -10.32 9.06
CA GLU A 270 -1.16 -11.09 9.58
C GLU A 270 -0.12 -11.37 8.50
N ILE A 271 1.14 -11.38 8.88
CA ILE A 271 2.25 -11.78 7.99
C ILE A 271 2.07 -13.23 7.53
N ASP A 272 1.55 -14.11 8.39
CA ASP A 272 1.21 -15.50 8.04
C ASP A 272 0.14 -15.59 6.93
N TYR A 273 -0.84 -14.67 6.95
CA TYR A 273 -1.84 -14.59 5.89
C TYR A 273 -1.21 -14.16 4.57
N TYR A 274 -0.37 -13.12 4.59
CA TYR A 274 0.38 -12.66 3.43
C TYR A 274 1.27 -13.77 2.83
N ILE A 275 1.95 -14.54 3.66
CA ILE A 275 2.76 -15.69 3.24
C ILE A 275 1.90 -16.74 2.50
N LYS A 276 0.72 -17.08 3.06
CA LYS A 276 -0.23 -18.01 2.43
C LYS A 276 -0.72 -17.51 1.09
N GLU A 277 -1.02 -16.20 0.98
CA GLU A 277 -1.42 -15.58 -0.29
C GLU A 277 -0.31 -15.72 -1.35
N TRP A 278 0.95 -15.49 -0.99
CA TRP A 278 2.09 -15.71 -1.87
C TRP A 278 2.19 -17.15 -2.35
N GLU A 279 2.07 -18.10 -1.45
CA GLU A 279 2.10 -19.53 -1.79
C GLU A 279 0.98 -19.92 -2.73
N GLN A 280 -0.23 -19.44 -2.47
CA GLN A 280 -1.43 -19.81 -3.20
C GLN A 280 -1.56 -19.09 -4.55
N TYR A 281 -1.33 -17.78 -4.60
CA TYR A 281 -1.65 -16.98 -5.78
C TYR A 281 -0.42 -16.68 -6.64
N ILE A 282 0.76 -16.54 -6.04
CA ILE A 282 1.97 -16.19 -6.77
C ILE A 282 2.78 -17.43 -7.19
N LEU A 283 3.01 -18.36 -6.27
CA LEU A 283 3.89 -19.50 -6.53
C LEU A 283 3.17 -20.71 -7.13
N ALA A 284 1.88 -20.94 -6.83
CA ALA A 284 1.11 -22.10 -7.24
C ALA A 284 0.09 -21.86 -8.38
N SER A 285 0.01 -20.64 -8.93
CA SER A 285 -0.99 -20.28 -9.92
C SER A 285 -0.92 -21.13 -11.22
N ASP A 286 -2.09 -21.63 -11.66
CA ASP A 286 -2.24 -22.41 -12.91
C ASP A 286 -2.53 -21.55 -14.16
N ILE A 287 -2.82 -20.25 -14.02
CA ILE A 287 -3.15 -19.35 -15.14
C ILE A 287 -2.02 -19.11 -16.13
N LYS A 288 -0.83 -19.54 -15.80
CA LYS A 288 0.38 -19.51 -16.65
C LYS A 288 0.21 -20.25 -17.99
N LYS A 289 -0.84 -21.05 -18.14
CA LYS A 289 -1.17 -21.82 -19.37
C LYS A 289 -2.28 -21.17 -20.20
N SER A 290 -2.72 -19.97 -19.88
CA SER A 290 -3.83 -19.30 -20.54
C SER A 290 -3.54 -18.99 -22.01
N LEU A 291 -4.53 -19.29 -22.88
CA LEU A 291 -4.48 -18.85 -24.28
C LEU A 291 -4.62 -17.34 -24.44
N PHE A 292 -5.20 -16.64 -23.43
CA PHE A 292 -5.35 -15.19 -23.44
C PHE A 292 -4.09 -14.44 -23.01
N LEU A 293 -3.07 -15.15 -22.55
CA LEU A 293 -1.85 -14.56 -22.04
C LEU A 293 -1.21 -13.58 -23.05
N GLY A 294 -1.06 -12.33 -22.62
CA GLY A 294 -0.50 -11.25 -23.44
C GLY A 294 -1.44 -10.63 -24.46
N MET A 295 -2.73 -10.96 -24.42
CA MET A 295 -3.74 -10.22 -25.17
C MET A 295 -3.90 -8.79 -24.61
N HIS A 296 -4.53 -7.93 -25.39
CA HIS A 296 -4.83 -6.55 -24.99
C HIS A 296 -6.34 -6.32 -25.07
N PRO A 297 -7.11 -6.66 -24.03
CA PRO A 297 -8.54 -6.43 -24.02
C PRO A 297 -8.86 -4.94 -24.08
N SER A 298 -9.97 -4.59 -24.73
CA SER A 298 -10.59 -3.27 -24.61
C SER A 298 -11.70 -3.32 -23.57
N ALA A 299 -12.02 -2.18 -22.95
CA ALA A 299 -13.08 -2.12 -21.96
C ALA A 299 -13.92 -0.85 -22.06
N THR A 300 -15.13 -0.92 -21.50
CA THR A 300 -16.04 0.19 -21.26
C THR A 300 -16.45 0.13 -19.78
N PRO A 301 -16.09 1.11 -18.95
CA PRO A 301 -15.30 2.32 -19.26
C PRO A 301 -13.89 1.99 -19.76
N LYS A 302 -13.33 2.94 -20.54
CA LYS A 302 -12.03 2.75 -21.21
C LYS A 302 -10.88 2.63 -20.21
N LEU A 303 -10.10 1.56 -20.30
CA LEU A 303 -8.88 1.38 -19.54
C LEU A 303 -7.68 2.05 -20.21
N ASN A 304 -6.69 2.44 -19.42
CA ASN A 304 -5.38 2.80 -19.96
C ASN A 304 -4.66 1.54 -20.47
N LYS A 305 -3.59 1.74 -21.24
CA LYS A 305 -2.85 0.65 -21.88
C LYS A 305 -2.21 -0.33 -20.89
N ASN A 306 -1.77 0.17 -19.72
CA ASN A 306 -1.11 -0.67 -18.72
C ASN A 306 -2.13 -1.54 -17.98
N ASP A 307 -3.28 -0.98 -17.60
CA ASP A 307 -4.35 -1.73 -16.96
C ASP A 307 -4.93 -2.80 -17.89
N SER A 308 -5.13 -2.46 -19.18
CA SER A 308 -5.55 -3.44 -20.17
C SER A 308 -4.60 -4.65 -20.26
N LYS A 309 -3.28 -4.42 -20.19
CA LYS A 309 -2.29 -5.50 -20.22
C LYS A 309 -2.32 -6.39 -18.98
N LYS A 310 -2.58 -5.81 -17.81
CA LYS A 310 -2.64 -6.53 -16.54
C LYS A 310 -3.73 -7.59 -16.51
N LEU A 311 -4.86 -7.35 -17.22
CA LEU A 311 -5.97 -8.30 -17.26
C LEU A 311 -5.64 -9.67 -17.88
N THR A 312 -4.48 -9.82 -18.53
CA THR A 312 -4.06 -11.05 -19.20
C THR A 312 -2.55 -11.26 -19.11
N ASP A 313 -1.91 -10.80 -18.08
CA ASP A 313 -0.45 -10.87 -17.95
C ASP A 313 0.06 -12.15 -17.28
N GLY A 314 -0.85 -12.93 -16.67
CA GLY A 314 -0.55 -14.18 -16.00
C GLY A 314 -0.02 -14.02 -14.58
N THR A 315 -0.24 -12.85 -13.98
CA THR A 315 0.06 -12.60 -12.56
C THR A 315 -1.22 -12.49 -11.74
N HIS A 316 -1.13 -12.60 -10.42
CA HIS A 316 -2.26 -12.40 -9.53
C HIS A 316 -2.03 -11.25 -8.54
N GLY A 317 -3.09 -10.47 -8.30
CA GLY A 317 -3.21 -9.63 -7.12
C GLY A 317 -3.39 -10.48 -5.85
N LEU A 318 -3.02 -9.93 -4.71
CA LEU A 318 -3.31 -10.54 -3.43
C LEU A 318 -4.59 -9.95 -2.84
N PRO A 319 -5.50 -10.77 -2.27
CA PRO A 319 -6.73 -10.26 -1.63
C PRO A 319 -6.49 -9.27 -0.50
N GLY A 320 -5.38 -9.39 0.21
CA GLY A 320 -5.01 -8.49 1.30
C GLY A 320 -4.49 -7.12 0.85
N ASP A 321 -4.17 -6.96 -0.44
CA ASP A 321 -3.62 -5.71 -0.97
C ASP A 321 -4.22 -5.34 -2.33
N TYR A 322 -4.92 -4.21 -2.40
CA TYR A 322 -5.55 -3.72 -3.63
C TYR A 322 -4.63 -2.82 -4.50
N HIS A 323 -3.44 -2.49 -4.02
CA HIS A 323 -2.51 -1.58 -4.72
C HIS A 323 -1.78 -2.23 -5.88
N CYS A 324 -1.53 -3.55 -5.79
CA CYS A 324 -0.74 -4.27 -6.77
C CYS A 324 -1.48 -5.49 -7.33
N GLY A 325 -1.37 -5.69 -8.65
CA GLY A 325 -1.97 -6.81 -9.37
C GLY A 325 -3.41 -6.58 -9.82
N TRP A 326 -4.17 -5.72 -9.17
CA TRP A 326 -5.57 -5.44 -9.49
C TRP A 326 -5.74 -4.28 -10.47
N VAL A 327 -6.71 -4.39 -11.37
CA VAL A 327 -7.23 -3.29 -12.18
C VAL A 327 -8.50 -2.78 -11.51
N ILE A 328 -8.41 -1.59 -10.91
CA ILE A 328 -9.53 -0.97 -10.20
C ILE A 328 -10.32 -0.11 -11.18
N ILE A 329 -11.58 -0.49 -11.42
CA ILE A 329 -12.50 0.17 -12.36
C ILE A 329 -13.61 0.84 -11.55
N PRO A 330 -13.78 2.16 -11.64
CA PRO A 330 -14.87 2.85 -10.96
C PRO A 330 -16.22 2.53 -11.64
N GLY A 331 -17.27 2.41 -10.84
CA GLY A 331 -18.63 2.18 -11.30
C GLY A 331 -19.13 0.76 -11.03
N GLU A 332 -20.40 0.56 -11.41
CA GLU A 332 -21.18 -0.65 -11.10
C GLU A 332 -21.20 -1.65 -12.28
N GLU A 333 -20.86 -1.19 -13.48
CA GLU A 333 -20.88 -1.99 -14.70
C GLU A 333 -19.59 -1.81 -15.50
N CYS A 334 -19.13 -2.92 -16.05
CA CYS A 334 -17.99 -2.93 -16.96
C CYS A 334 -18.22 -3.96 -18.08
N THR A 335 -17.78 -3.64 -19.28
CA THR A 335 -17.72 -4.60 -20.39
C THR A 335 -16.29 -4.70 -20.88
N ILE A 336 -15.76 -5.91 -20.91
CA ILE A 336 -14.40 -6.20 -21.40
C ILE A 336 -14.52 -7.03 -22.68
N ASN A 337 -13.78 -6.63 -23.72
CA ASN A 337 -13.81 -7.31 -25.02
C ASN A 337 -12.44 -7.87 -25.36
N LEU A 338 -12.39 -9.16 -25.66
CA LEU A 338 -11.20 -9.90 -26.06
C LEU A 338 -11.33 -10.31 -27.53
N PRO A 339 -10.36 -9.98 -28.39
CA PRO A 339 -10.32 -10.47 -29.75
C PRO A 339 -9.83 -11.92 -29.73
N VAL A 340 -10.74 -12.89 -29.93
CA VAL A 340 -10.45 -14.33 -29.85
C VAL A 340 -10.43 -15.01 -31.20
N LYS A 341 -10.48 -14.25 -32.28
CA LYS A 341 -10.44 -14.77 -33.67
C LYS A 341 -9.23 -15.68 -33.88
N GLY A 342 -9.50 -16.90 -34.33
CA GLY A 342 -8.48 -17.93 -34.58
C GLY A 342 -8.09 -18.76 -33.36
N LEU A 343 -8.62 -18.48 -32.18
CA LEU A 343 -8.50 -19.36 -31.02
C LEU A 343 -9.58 -20.46 -31.10
N ASN A 344 -9.35 -21.47 -31.92
CA ASN A 344 -10.26 -22.62 -32.04
C ASN A 344 -9.95 -23.61 -30.92
N ALA A 345 -10.55 -23.42 -29.76
CA ALA A 345 -10.30 -24.22 -28.57
C ALA A 345 -11.54 -24.35 -27.68
N SER A 346 -11.71 -25.51 -27.08
CA SER A 346 -12.60 -25.74 -25.94
C SER A 346 -11.78 -25.81 -24.65
N GLY A 347 -12.29 -25.26 -23.56
CA GLY A 347 -11.56 -25.21 -22.30
C GLY A 347 -12.37 -24.53 -21.19
N THR A 348 -11.69 -24.01 -20.21
CA THR A 348 -12.28 -23.31 -19.07
C THR A 348 -11.97 -21.80 -19.14
N PHE A 349 -13.03 -21.00 -19.22
CA PHE A 349 -12.94 -19.56 -19.01
C PHE A 349 -12.80 -19.28 -17.53
N TYR A 350 -11.96 -18.29 -17.19
CA TYR A 350 -11.67 -17.87 -15.84
C TYR A 350 -11.55 -16.34 -15.77
N ILE A 351 -12.10 -15.74 -14.71
CA ILE A 351 -11.86 -14.35 -14.34
C ILE A 351 -11.89 -14.22 -12.82
N SER A 352 -10.99 -13.43 -12.26
CA SER A 352 -10.90 -13.19 -10.82
C SER A 352 -11.22 -11.74 -10.43
N PHE A 353 -11.85 -11.60 -9.28
CA PHE A 353 -12.33 -10.34 -8.72
C PHE A 353 -11.89 -10.18 -7.26
N LEU A 354 -11.60 -8.95 -6.86
CA LEU A 354 -11.40 -8.59 -5.47
C LEU A 354 -12.73 -8.21 -4.81
N ASN A 355 -13.03 -8.81 -3.67
CA ASN A 355 -14.10 -8.39 -2.77
C ASN A 355 -13.48 -7.79 -1.52
N LEU A 356 -13.46 -6.44 -1.43
CA LEU A 356 -12.88 -5.67 -0.33
C LEU A 356 -13.77 -4.45 -0.02
N PRO A 357 -14.97 -4.67 0.57
CA PRO A 357 -16.01 -3.63 0.74
C PRO A 357 -15.57 -2.42 1.56
N ARG A 358 -14.64 -2.57 2.52
CA ARG A 358 -14.09 -1.45 3.29
C ARG A 358 -13.42 -0.37 2.41
N HIS A 359 -12.88 -0.75 1.26
CA HIS A 359 -12.32 0.14 0.24
C HIS A 359 -13.30 0.41 -0.91
N ARG A 360 -14.60 0.04 -0.73
CA ARG A 360 -15.65 0.15 -1.75
C ARG A 360 -15.35 -0.64 -3.02
N ILE A 361 -14.52 -1.67 -2.92
CA ILE A 361 -14.23 -2.61 -4.01
C ILE A 361 -15.14 -3.82 -3.80
N TYR A 362 -16.05 -4.05 -4.75
CA TYR A 362 -17.05 -5.10 -4.66
C TYR A 362 -16.86 -6.11 -5.80
N ALA A 363 -16.85 -7.39 -5.47
CA ALA A 363 -16.95 -8.43 -6.47
C ALA A 363 -18.35 -8.39 -7.13
N PRO A 364 -18.48 -8.79 -8.43
CA PRO A 364 -19.73 -8.77 -9.13
C PRO A 364 -20.70 -9.84 -8.60
N GLN A 365 -21.99 -9.57 -8.74
CA GLN A 365 -23.03 -10.57 -8.52
C GLN A 365 -23.23 -11.45 -9.74
N GLN A 366 -22.92 -10.94 -10.94
CA GLN A 366 -23.11 -11.65 -12.19
C GLN A 366 -22.04 -11.29 -13.20
N VAL A 367 -21.58 -12.31 -13.90
CA VAL A 367 -20.70 -12.21 -15.08
C VAL A 367 -21.39 -12.88 -16.26
N GLN A 368 -21.60 -12.14 -17.36
CA GLN A 368 -22.20 -12.66 -18.57
C GLN A 368 -21.16 -12.71 -19.71
N LEU A 369 -20.98 -13.86 -20.33
CA LEU A 369 -20.17 -14.03 -21.52
C LEU A 369 -21.04 -13.92 -22.77
N LEU A 370 -20.56 -13.17 -23.76
CA LEU A 370 -21.20 -13.03 -25.08
C LEU A 370 -20.18 -13.41 -26.15
N LYS A 371 -20.61 -14.21 -27.12
CA LYS A 371 -19.84 -14.50 -28.34
C LYS A 371 -20.42 -13.65 -29.46
N ASP A 372 -19.59 -12.85 -30.10
CA ASP A 372 -19.96 -11.95 -31.20
C ASP A 372 -21.24 -11.15 -30.92
N GLY A 373 -21.39 -10.68 -29.67
CA GLY A 373 -22.54 -9.91 -29.21
C GLY A 373 -23.75 -10.73 -28.74
N VAL A 374 -23.76 -12.07 -28.95
CA VAL A 374 -24.85 -12.96 -28.53
C VAL A 374 -24.56 -13.55 -27.15
N ALA A 375 -25.54 -13.48 -26.24
CA ALA A 375 -25.41 -14.06 -24.90
C ALA A 375 -25.12 -15.57 -24.99
N TYR A 376 -24.06 -16.01 -24.30
CA TYR A 376 -23.56 -17.38 -24.35
C TYR A 376 -23.65 -18.09 -23.01
N LYS A 377 -23.11 -17.49 -21.96
CA LYS A 377 -23.09 -18.05 -20.61
C LYS A 377 -23.30 -16.95 -19.57
N THR A 378 -23.94 -17.29 -18.48
CA THR A 378 -24.07 -16.42 -17.30
C THR A 378 -23.54 -17.15 -16.07
N ILE A 379 -22.76 -16.46 -15.23
CA ILE A 379 -22.17 -16.98 -14.01
C ILE A 379 -22.64 -16.07 -12.87
N ASP A 380 -23.40 -16.63 -11.93
CA ASP A 380 -23.83 -15.93 -10.74
C ASP A 380 -22.81 -16.16 -9.63
N LEU A 381 -22.42 -15.06 -8.95
CA LEU A 381 -21.52 -15.06 -7.83
C LEU A 381 -22.25 -14.61 -6.57
N LYS A 382 -21.78 -15.06 -5.42
CA LYS A 382 -22.34 -14.71 -4.11
C LYS A 382 -21.23 -14.14 -3.22
N PRO A 383 -20.80 -12.89 -3.46
CA PRO A 383 -19.81 -12.25 -2.60
C PRO A 383 -20.36 -12.05 -1.18
N GLU A 384 -19.51 -12.21 -0.18
CA GLU A 384 -19.85 -11.84 1.19
C GLU A 384 -20.00 -10.31 1.29
N ASP A 385 -21.02 -9.86 2.04
CA ASP A 385 -21.29 -8.43 2.19
C ASP A 385 -20.21 -7.70 3.01
N SER A 386 -19.57 -8.42 3.93
CA SER A 386 -18.55 -7.86 4.83
C SER A 386 -17.55 -8.94 5.24
N PRO A 387 -16.70 -9.39 4.32
CA PRO A 387 -15.65 -10.34 4.66
C PRO A 387 -14.69 -9.71 5.67
N GLU A 388 -14.19 -10.50 6.61
CA GLU A 388 -13.22 -10.06 7.62
C GLU A 388 -11.91 -9.58 6.96
N LYS A 389 -11.51 -10.26 5.90
CA LYS A 389 -10.33 -9.93 5.07
C LYS A 389 -10.74 -9.82 3.61
N GLY A 390 -9.89 -9.22 2.78
CA GLY A 390 -10.11 -9.23 1.34
C GLY A 390 -10.23 -10.65 0.80
N GLU A 391 -11.12 -10.84 -0.16
CA GLU A 391 -11.42 -12.15 -0.76
C GLU A 391 -11.20 -12.11 -2.26
N MET A 392 -10.53 -13.14 -2.83
CA MET A 392 -10.47 -13.34 -4.27
C MET A 392 -11.63 -14.25 -4.71
N MET A 393 -12.58 -13.68 -5.42
CA MET A 393 -13.66 -14.43 -6.04
C MET A 393 -13.34 -14.82 -7.47
N LYS A 394 -13.75 -16.01 -7.85
CA LYS A 394 -13.44 -16.60 -9.17
C LYS A 394 -14.73 -16.95 -9.91
N ALA A 395 -14.91 -16.41 -11.11
CA ALA A 395 -15.92 -16.85 -12.04
C ALA A 395 -15.28 -17.81 -13.04
N THR A 396 -15.71 -19.06 -13.04
CA THR A 396 -15.20 -20.11 -13.93
C THR A 396 -16.33 -20.83 -14.64
N VAL A 397 -16.16 -21.12 -15.93
CA VAL A 397 -17.14 -21.87 -16.70
C VAL A 397 -16.50 -22.59 -17.90
N PRO A 398 -16.86 -23.85 -18.19
CA PRO A 398 -16.48 -24.47 -19.45
C PRO A 398 -16.99 -23.64 -20.64
N ALA A 399 -16.12 -23.35 -21.58
CA ALA A 399 -16.46 -22.58 -22.77
C ALA A 399 -15.77 -23.13 -24.02
N ASP A 400 -16.40 -22.91 -25.14
CA ASP A 400 -15.90 -23.27 -26.46
C ASP A 400 -15.78 -21.99 -27.30
N LEU A 401 -14.59 -21.70 -27.82
CA LEU A 401 -14.29 -20.50 -28.60
C LEU A 401 -14.28 -20.77 -30.13
N ASN A 402 -14.62 -21.98 -30.59
CA ASN A 402 -14.63 -22.32 -32.01
C ASN A 402 -15.55 -21.37 -32.78
N GLY A 403 -15.03 -20.78 -33.85
CA GLY A 403 -15.76 -19.87 -34.72
C GLY A 403 -16.12 -18.52 -34.10
N THR A 404 -15.60 -18.19 -32.92
CA THR A 404 -15.83 -16.90 -32.24
C THR A 404 -14.77 -15.90 -32.66
N GLU A 405 -15.17 -14.68 -33.06
CA GLU A 405 -14.25 -13.59 -33.38
C GLU A 405 -13.95 -12.72 -32.14
N GLN A 406 -15.00 -12.45 -31.34
CA GLN A 406 -14.92 -11.60 -30.14
C GLN A 406 -15.65 -12.26 -28.97
N LEU A 407 -14.97 -12.32 -27.84
CA LEU A 407 -15.57 -12.65 -26.54
C LEU A 407 -15.77 -11.36 -25.75
N SER A 408 -17.03 -11.05 -25.39
CA SER A 408 -17.36 -9.93 -24.53
C SER A 408 -17.76 -10.43 -23.15
N ILE A 409 -17.28 -9.77 -22.10
CA ILE A 409 -17.52 -10.08 -20.70
C ILE A 409 -18.26 -8.89 -20.10
N LYS A 410 -19.53 -9.03 -19.79
CA LYS A 410 -20.32 -8.03 -19.05
C LYS A 410 -20.28 -8.35 -17.58
N ILE A 411 -19.96 -7.37 -16.76
CA ILE A 411 -19.75 -7.48 -15.32
C ILE A 411 -20.68 -6.50 -14.65
N SER A 412 -21.46 -6.95 -13.65
CA SER A 412 -22.38 -6.11 -12.90
C SER A 412 -22.21 -6.32 -11.41
N CYS A 413 -21.93 -5.22 -10.69
CA CYS A 413 -21.76 -5.17 -9.24
C CYS A 413 -22.96 -4.54 -8.55
N LEU A 414 -22.99 -4.62 -7.22
CA LEU A 414 -23.97 -3.94 -6.39
C LEU A 414 -23.93 -2.42 -6.58
N LYS A 415 -25.11 -1.80 -6.65
CA LYS A 415 -25.26 -0.34 -6.68
C LYS A 415 -25.11 0.26 -5.28
N LYS A 416 -23.89 0.73 -4.98
CA LYS A 416 -23.58 1.50 -3.76
C LYS A 416 -22.79 2.75 -4.12
N PRO A 417 -22.93 3.85 -3.37
CA PRO A 417 -22.18 5.07 -3.65
C PRO A 417 -20.67 4.82 -3.63
N GLY A 418 -19.99 5.19 -4.73
CA GLY A 418 -18.55 5.04 -4.87
C GLY A 418 -18.07 3.61 -5.11
N THR A 419 -18.94 2.71 -5.60
CA THR A 419 -18.59 1.34 -6.00
C THR A 419 -17.44 1.34 -7.01
N GLN A 420 -16.51 0.42 -6.80
CA GLN A 420 -15.41 0.09 -7.69
C GLN A 420 -15.36 -1.43 -7.87
N MET A 421 -14.85 -1.88 -9.00
CA MET A 421 -14.55 -3.29 -9.27
C MET A 421 -13.05 -3.49 -9.30
N GLY A 422 -12.56 -4.49 -8.58
CA GLY A 422 -11.18 -4.97 -8.70
C GLY A 422 -11.16 -6.21 -9.58
N ILE A 423 -10.53 -6.14 -10.75
CA ILE A 423 -10.37 -7.26 -11.67
C ILE A 423 -8.88 -7.55 -11.79
N ASP A 424 -8.53 -8.81 -11.75
CA ASP A 424 -7.14 -9.23 -11.83
C ASP A 424 -6.87 -9.91 -13.18
N GLU A 425 -7.10 -11.20 -13.30
CA GLU A 425 -6.71 -11.98 -14.46
C GLU A 425 -7.92 -12.55 -15.19
N ILE A 426 -7.87 -12.49 -16.53
CA ILE A 426 -8.82 -13.13 -17.45
C ILE A 426 -8.06 -14.20 -18.22
N ALA A 427 -8.44 -15.45 -18.03
CA ALA A 427 -7.74 -16.59 -18.60
C ALA A 427 -8.68 -17.54 -19.36
N PHE A 428 -8.13 -18.25 -20.31
CA PHE A 428 -8.76 -19.39 -20.95
C PHE A 428 -7.78 -20.56 -20.98
N ILE A 429 -8.12 -21.61 -20.25
CA ILE A 429 -7.27 -22.80 -20.06
C ILE A 429 -7.88 -23.95 -20.88
N PRO A 430 -7.20 -24.42 -21.94
CA PRO A 430 -7.68 -25.49 -22.81
C PRO A 430 -7.74 -26.85 -22.12
#